data_35aa2bbab319a3f111d6f264213a8202
#
_entry.id   35aa2bbab319a3f111d6f264213a8202
#
_cell.length_a   1.000
_cell.length_b   1.000
_cell.length_c   1.000
_cell.angle_alpha   90.00
_cell.angle_beta   90.00
_cell.angle_gamma   90.00
#
_symmetry.space_group_name_H-M   'P 1'
#
loop_
_entity.id
_entity.type
_entity.pdbx_description
1 polymer ?
#
loop_
_entity_poly.entity_id
_entity_poly.type
_entity_poly.pdbx_seq_one_letter_code
_entity_poly.pdbx_strand_id
1 'polypeptide(L)'
;VSSTASRALVIGLDCAAPQLVFDQWLDQLPTIRGLTERGAWGVLRSCDPPITVPAWSSMTSSRSPGSLGFYGFRNRRDHSYDKLTFADSRSVRVPRVWDLLSTRGRPVIVLGVPQTYPVSRVNGVMVSCFLTPDTETSQYTYPAGLKGEIEALVGRYLVDVRNFRTDDKDRLLAEIEEMTEKRFRVAEHLLETRPWDLFFMVEMGTDRIHHGFWRFTDSEHRLYEAGNQYEQAMLDYYRALDA
;
A
#
# COMPACT_ATOMS: atom_id res chain seq x y z
N VAL A 1 2.82 -24.29 -29.38
CA VAL A 1 2.51 -24.40 -27.95
C VAL A 1 2.16 -23.00 -27.50
N SER A 2 0.86 -22.72 -27.29
CA SER A 2 0.38 -21.46 -26.69
C SER A 2 0.89 -21.44 -25.25
N SER A 3 1.95 -20.69 -24.99
CA SER A 3 2.35 -20.36 -23.63
C SER A 3 1.24 -19.48 -23.03
N THR A 4 0.39 -20.05 -22.19
CA THR A 4 -0.47 -19.26 -21.32
C THR A 4 0.45 -18.48 -20.43
N ALA A 5 0.63 -17.19 -20.71
CA ALA A 5 1.46 -16.34 -19.91
C ALA A 5 0.92 -16.29 -18.48
N SER A 6 1.75 -16.65 -17.52
CA SER A 6 1.38 -16.63 -16.10
C SER A 6 1.05 -15.20 -15.67
N ARG A 7 -0.08 -15.02 -15.00
CA ARG A 7 -0.48 -13.78 -14.34
C ARG A 7 0.10 -13.72 -12.93
N ALA A 8 0.44 -12.54 -12.47
CA ALA A 8 0.88 -12.31 -11.09
C ALA A 8 -0.02 -11.27 -10.41
N LEU A 9 -0.62 -11.66 -9.29
CA LEU A 9 -1.36 -10.78 -8.38
C LEU A 9 -0.51 -10.57 -7.14
N VAL A 10 -0.22 -9.32 -6.80
CA VAL A 10 0.53 -8.91 -5.61
C VAL A 10 -0.35 -8.01 -4.77
N ILE A 11 -0.67 -8.44 -3.56
CA ILE A 11 -1.38 -7.63 -2.56
C ILE A 11 -0.38 -7.36 -1.43
N GLY A 12 0.03 -6.11 -1.30
CA GLY A 12 0.89 -5.65 -0.23
C GLY A 12 0.07 -5.03 0.89
N LEU A 13 0.35 -5.43 2.12
CA LEU A 13 -0.21 -4.83 3.33
C LEU A 13 0.92 -4.05 4.00
N ASP A 14 0.88 -2.72 3.92
CA ASP A 14 1.97 -1.90 4.49
C ASP A 14 1.97 -2.02 6.02
N CYS A 15 3.12 -2.17 6.64
CA CYS A 15 3.28 -2.38 8.09
C CYS A 15 2.69 -3.68 8.67
N ALA A 16 2.12 -4.59 7.88
CA ALA A 16 1.59 -5.84 8.41
C ALA A 16 2.69 -6.66 9.09
N ALA A 17 2.65 -6.70 10.42
CA ALA A 17 3.67 -7.35 11.21
C ALA A 17 3.47 -8.88 11.20
N PRO A 18 4.51 -9.68 10.82
CA PRO A 18 4.38 -11.14 10.78
C PRO A 18 3.99 -11.75 12.13
N GLN A 19 4.43 -11.17 13.25
CA GLN A 19 4.05 -11.61 14.60
C GLN A 19 2.55 -11.53 14.86
N LEU A 20 1.88 -10.48 14.34
CA LEU A 20 0.44 -10.36 14.49
C LEU A 20 -0.29 -11.35 13.57
N VAL A 21 0.09 -11.37 12.29
CA VAL A 21 -0.62 -12.15 11.26
C VAL A 21 -0.41 -13.66 11.45
N PHE A 22 0.83 -14.11 11.67
CA PHE A 22 1.17 -15.53 11.65
C PHE A 22 1.26 -16.14 13.06
N ASP A 23 1.70 -15.38 14.08
CA ASP A 23 1.91 -15.94 15.41
C ASP A 23 0.69 -15.74 16.32
N GLN A 24 -0.04 -14.62 16.19
CA GLN A 24 -1.13 -14.29 17.10
C GLN A 24 -2.53 -14.49 16.50
N TRP A 25 -2.74 -14.14 15.22
CA TRP A 25 -4.08 -14.02 14.64
C TRP A 25 -4.39 -15.00 13.51
N LEU A 26 -3.46 -15.86 13.11
CA LEU A 26 -3.63 -16.74 11.94
C LEU A 26 -4.91 -17.58 12.00
N ASP A 27 -5.29 -18.05 13.19
CA ASP A 27 -6.53 -18.82 13.40
C ASP A 27 -7.81 -17.99 13.18
N GLN A 28 -7.69 -16.67 13.19
CA GLN A 28 -8.77 -15.71 13.00
C GLN A 28 -8.77 -15.09 11.60
N LEU A 29 -7.84 -15.50 10.74
CA LEU A 29 -7.61 -15.04 9.37
C LEU A 29 -7.68 -16.24 8.42
N PRO A 30 -8.88 -16.79 8.15
CA PRO A 30 -9.06 -18.05 7.44
C PRO A 30 -8.55 -18.01 6.00
N THR A 31 -8.63 -16.86 5.30
CA THR A 31 -8.12 -16.72 3.92
C THR A 31 -6.60 -16.76 3.90
N ILE A 32 -5.94 -15.98 4.75
CA ILE A 32 -4.47 -15.97 4.88
C ILE A 32 -3.99 -17.36 5.32
N ARG A 33 -4.63 -17.98 6.31
CA ARG A 33 -4.30 -19.34 6.73
C ARG A 33 -4.41 -20.32 5.56
N GLY A 34 -5.51 -20.28 4.82
CA GLY A 34 -5.69 -21.14 3.65
C GLY A 34 -4.62 -20.91 2.56
N LEU A 35 -4.11 -19.69 2.41
CA LEU A 35 -2.99 -19.41 1.51
C LEU A 35 -1.68 -20.02 2.02
N THR A 36 -1.39 -19.95 3.32
CA THR A 36 -0.19 -20.57 3.91
C THR A 36 -0.21 -22.10 3.80
N GLU A 37 -1.39 -22.72 3.92
CA GLU A 37 -1.56 -24.18 3.80
C GLU A 37 -1.42 -24.70 2.36
N ARG A 38 -1.81 -23.89 1.37
CA ARG A 38 -1.80 -24.30 -0.06
C ARG A 38 -0.59 -23.77 -0.82
N GLY A 39 0.11 -22.78 -0.28
CA GLY A 39 1.23 -22.11 -0.92
C GLY A 39 2.54 -22.28 -0.16
N ALA A 40 3.49 -21.42 -0.49
CA ALA A 40 4.72 -21.27 0.27
C ALA A 40 4.75 -19.88 0.93
N TRP A 41 5.16 -19.82 2.17
CA TRP A 41 5.31 -18.59 2.92
C TRP A 41 6.58 -18.55 3.74
N GLY A 42 7.01 -17.38 4.14
CA GLY A 42 8.19 -17.24 4.98
C GLY A 42 8.48 -15.78 5.31
N VAL A 43 9.39 -15.56 6.25
CA VAL A 43 9.81 -14.22 6.66
C VAL A 43 10.69 -13.62 5.56
N LEU A 44 10.32 -12.44 5.07
CA LEU A 44 11.11 -11.64 4.15
C LEU A 44 11.76 -10.48 4.92
N ARG A 45 13.10 -10.47 4.95
CA ARG A 45 13.83 -9.36 5.55
C ARG A 45 13.66 -8.11 4.68
N SER A 46 13.21 -7.01 5.30
CA SER A 46 13.11 -5.72 4.63
C SER A 46 14.49 -5.13 4.28
N CYS A 47 14.50 -4.07 3.48
CA CYS A 47 15.70 -3.27 3.27
C CYS A 47 16.11 -2.54 4.56
N ASP A 48 17.29 -1.92 4.55
CA ASP A 48 17.78 -1.08 5.63
C ASP A 48 17.96 0.36 5.11
N PRO A 49 17.24 1.34 5.70
CA PRO A 49 16.23 1.23 6.77
C PRO A 49 14.88 0.66 6.28
N PRO A 50 14.12 -0.03 7.16
CA PRO A 50 12.83 -0.64 6.83
C PRO A 50 11.69 0.40 6.92
N ILE A 51 11.76 1.42 6.07
CA ILE A 51 10.79 2.52 5.98
C ILE A 51 10.00 2.34 4.68
N THR A 52 8.70 2.64 4.68
CA THR A 52 7.76 2.46 3.56
C THR A 52 8.36 2.85 2.20
N VAL A 53 8.85 4.07 2.06
CA VAL A 53 9.34 4.61 0.78
C VAL A 53 10.53 3.82 0.22
N PRO A 54 11.66 3.65 0.94
CA PRO A 54 12.76 2.84 0.42
C PRO A 54 12.43 1.35 0.31
N ALA A 55 11.60 0.79 1.20
CA ALA A 55 11.25 -0.63 1.18
C ALA A 55 10.46 -1.01 -0.09
N TRP A 56 9.36 -0.32 -0.37
CA TRP A 56 8.58 -0.57 -1.57
C TRP A 56 9.34 -0.28 -2.86
N SER A 57 10.19 0.76 -2.85
CA SER A 57 11.04 1.05 -4.01
C SER A 57 12.11 0.00 -4.24
N SER A 58 12.73 -0.51 -3.18
CA SER A 58 13.68 -1.62 -3.26
C SER A 58 13.01 -2.89 -3.79
N MET A 59 11.84 -3.24 -3.26
CA MET A 59 11.06 -4.40 -3.68
C MET A 59 10.69 -4.32 -5.17
N THR A 60 10.21 -3.18 -5.63
CA THR A 60 9.70 -3.03 -6.99
C THR A 60 10.77 -2.79 -8.05
N SER A 61 11.98 -2.36 -7.66
CA SER A 61 13.10 -2.07 -8.58
C SER A 61 14.28 -3.02 -8.46
N SER A 62 14.30 -3.90 -7.44
CA SER A 62 15.45 -4.73 -7.09
C SER A 62 16.74 -3.92 -6.86
N ARG A 63 16.61 -2.73 -6.26
CA ARG A 63 17.74 -1.85 -5.91
C ARG A 63 17.73 -1.55 -4.42
N SER A 64 18.91 -1.51 -3.81
CA SER A 64 19.04 -1.09 -2.41
C SER A 64 18.74 0.40 -2.24
N PRO A 65 18.37 0.86 -1.03
CA PRO A 65 18.19 2.29 -0.74
C PRO A 65 19.42 3.12 -1.08
N GLY A 66 20.63 2.59 -0.87
CA GLY A 66 21.89 3.23 -1.26
C GLY A 66 22.02 3.47 -2.76
N SER A 67 21.60 2.49 -3.58
CA SER A 67 21.58 2.65 -5.04
C SER A 67 20.48 3.57 -5.54
N LEU A 68 19.35 3.64 -4.81
CA LEU A 68 18.23 4.54 -5.11
C LEU A 68 18.51 5.99 -4.68
N GLY A 69 19.36 6.18 -3.67
CA GLY A 69 19.76 7.49 -3.17
C GLY A 69 18.75 8.13 -2.22
N PHE A 70 17.83 7.36 -1.63
CA PHE A 70 16.89 7.83 -0.61
C PHE A 70 16.64 6.76 0.45
N TYR A 71 16.47 7.22 1.72
CA TYR A 71 16.41 6.38 2.91
C TYR A 71 15.12 6.61 3.73
N GLY A 72 14.21 7.44 3.24
CA GLY A 72 12.96 7.77 3.89
C GLY A 72 12.12 8.72 3.06
N PHE A 73 11.07 9.26 3.67
CA PHE A 73 10.16 10.21 3.03
C PHE A 73 10.83 11.53 2.64
N ARG A 74 11.73 12.01 3.51
CA ARG A 74 12.47 13.25 3.33
C ARG A 74 13.95 12.94 3.19
N ASN A 75 14.54 13.47 2.13
CA ASN A 75 15.95 13.30 1.85
C ASN A 75 16.58 14.67 1.61
N ARG A 76 17.87 14.78 1.83
CA ARG A 76 18.59 16.03 1.53
C ARG A 76 18.52 16.31 0.03
N ARG A 77 18.17 17.56 -0.31
CA ARG A 77 18.11 18.00 -1.70
C ARG A 77 19.49 18.05 -2.36
N ASP A 78 20.47 18.41 -1.58
CA ASP A 78 21.88 18.52 -1.91
C ASP A 78 22.72 18.01 -0.73
N HIS A 79 23.99 18.28 -0.68
CA HIS A 79 24.87 17.85 0.42
C HIS A 79 24.73 18.70 1.70
N SER A 80 23.90 19.76 1.70
CA SER A 80 23.60 20.55 2.89
C SER A 80 22.59 19.85 3.80
N TYR A 81 22.44 20.34 5.03
CA TYR A 81 21.42 19.91 5.99
C TYR A 81 20.17 20.81 5.98
N ASP A 82 20.19 21.90 5.24
CA ASP A 82 19.19 22.96 5.31
C ASP A 82 18.00 22.72 4.37
N LYS A 83 18.20 21.92 3.32
CA LYS A 83 17.20 21.71 2.29
C LYS A 83 16.80 20.24 2.19
N LEU A 84 15.53 19.98 2.50
CA LEU A 84 14.91 18.67 2.34
C LEU A 84 14.00 18.65 1.10
N THR A 85 13.88 17.48 0.49
CA THR A 85 12.92 17.18 -0.58
C THR A 85 12.19 15.88 -0.26
N PHE A 86 10.97 15.76 -0.72
CA PHE A 86 10.23 14.49 -0.63
C PHE A 86 10.69 13.54 -1.74
N ALA A 87 10.86 12.27 -1.39
CA ALA A 87 11.11 11.21 -2.34
C ALA A 87 9.79 10.79 -3.00
N ASP A 88 9.46 11.39 -4.13
CA ASP A 88 8.31 11.07 -4.96
C ASP A 88 8.66 10.09 -6.11
N SER A 89 7.74 9.84 -7.02
CA SER A 89 7.96 8.92 -8.15
C SER A 89 9.15 9.30 -9.03
N ARG A 90 9.47 10.60 -9.13
CA ARG A 90 10.58 11.13 -9.93
C ARG A 90 11.95 10.87 -9.30
N SER A 91 11.97 10.52 -8.02
CA SER A 91 13.19 10.13 -7.31
C SER A 91 13.64 8.72 -7.71
N VAL A 92 12.74 7.88 -8.19
CA VAL A 92 13.05 6.52 -8.67
C VAL A 92 13.51 6.60 -10.12
N ARG A 93 14.83 6.61 -10.34
CA ARG A 93 15.44 6.77 -11.67
C ARG A 93 15.77 5.47 -12.40
N VAL A 94 15.31 4.35 -11.84
CA VAL A 94 15.50 3.01 -12.41
C VAL A 94 14.14 2.40 -12.74
N PRO A 95 14.05 1.51 -13.72
CA PRO A 95 12.80 0.86 -14.05
C PRO A 95 12.32 -0.03 -12.90
N ARG A 96 11.03 0.03 -12.61
CA ARG A 96 10.33 -0.85 -11.69
C ARG A 96 9.73 -2.03 -12.45
N VAL A 97 9.26 -3.04 -11.75
CA VAL A 97 8.72 -4.26 -12.38
C VAL A 97 7.64 -3.97 -13.43
N TRP A 98 6.73 -3.04 -13.16
CA TRP A 98 5.70 -2.66 -14.12
C TRP A 98 6.22 -1.86 -15.31
N ASP A 99 7.30 -1.10 -15.15
CA ASP A 99 7.95 -0.40 -16.27
C ASP A 99 8.58 -1.42 -17.24
N LEU A 100 9.26 -2.45 -16.68
CA LEU A 100 9.85 -3.54 -17.46
C LEU A 100 8.80 -4.39 -18.19
N LEU A 101 7.66 -4.65 -17.55
CA LEU A 101 6.56 -5.38 -18.19
C LEU A 101 5.89 -4.53 -19.27
N SER A 102 5.66 -3.25 -19.00
CA SER A 102 5.08 -2.31 -19.97
C SER A 102 5.92 -2.22 -21.25
N THR A 103 7.25 -2.15 -21.14
CA THR A 103 8.15 -2.12 -22.33
C THR A 103 8.12 -3.40 -23.15
N ARG A 104 7.66 -4.50 -22.55
CA ARG A 104 7.45 -5.80 -23.22
C ARG A 104 6.02 -6.01 -23.73
N GLY A 105 5.19 -4.96 -23.72
CA GLY A 105 3.80 -5.03 -24.13
C GLY A 105 2.87 -5.77 -23.16
N ARG A 106 3.34 -6.10 -21.96
CA ARG A 106 2.55 -6.81 -20.94
C ARG A 106 1.64 -5.81 -20.21
N PRO A 107 0.33 -6.06 -20.12
CA PRO A 107 -0.57 -5.15 -19.43
C PRO A 107 -0.41 -5.25 -17.91
N VAL A 108 -0.45 -4.07 -17.24
CA VAL A 108 -0.24 -3.95 -15.81
C VAL A 108 -1.31 -3.09 -15.14
N ILE A 109 -1.65 -3.44 -13.91
CA ILE A 109 -2.46 -2.62 -13.01
C ILE A 109 -1.61 -2.32 -11.77
N VAL A 110 -1.44 -1.03 -11.46
CA VAL A 110 -0.69 -0.56 -10.29
C VAL A 110 -1.61 0.31 -9.45
N LEU A 111 -1.91 -0.11 -8.22
CA LEU A 111 -2.89 0.54 -7.35
C LEU A 111 -2.29 0.86 -5.98
N GLY A 112 -2.15 2.14 -5.66
CA GLY A 112 -1.75 2.60 -4.33
C GLY A 112 -0.31 2.30 -3.92
N VAL A 113 0.52 1.79 -4.81
CA VAL A 113 1.92 1.41 -4.48
C VAL A 113 2.73 2.66 -4.12
N PRO A 114 3.43 2.67 -2.96
CA PRO A 114 4.23 3.82 -2.55
C PRO A 114 5.20 4.34 -3.63
N GLN A 115 5.40 5.65 -3.65
CA GLN A 115 6.18 6.37 -4.68
C GLN A 115 5.66 6.26 -6.12
N THR A 116 4.34 6.20 -6.32
CA THR A 116 3.73 6.28 -7.65
C THR A 116 3.11 7.64 -7.97
N TYR A 117 3.21 8.63 -7.08
CA TYR A 117 2.82 10.01 -7.38
C TYR A 117 4.04 10.90 -7.66
N PRO A 118 4.02 11.77 -8.69
CA PRO A 118 3.06 11.81 -9.80
C PRO A 118 3.02 10.52 -10.61
N VAL A 119 1.85 10.19 -11.18
CA VAL A 119 1.69 8.97 -12.00
C VAL A 119 2.56 8.99 -13.24
N SER A 120 3.02 7.82 -13.65
CA SER A 120 3.75 7.62 -14.91
C SER A 120 2.92 6.79 -15.90
N ARG A 121 3.30 6.87 -17.17
CA ARG A 121 2.70 6.04 -18.21
C ARG A 121 3.11 4.59 -18.05
N VAL A 122 2.13 3.67 -18.13
CA VAL A 122 2.31 2.22 -18.15
C VAL A 122 1.51 1.59 -19.29
N ASN A 123 1.81 0.36 -19.66
CA ASN A 123 0.93 -0.40 -20.55
C ASN A 123 -0.24 -0.98 -19.71
N GLY A 124 -1.26 -0.18 -19.48
CA GLY A 124 -2.38 -0.48 -18.62
C GLY A 124 -2.81 0.70 -17.79
N VAL A 125 -3.01 0.51 -16.48
CA VAL A 125 -3.52 1.55 -15.59
C VAL A 125 -2.67 1.71 -14.33
N MET A 126 -2.62 2.95 -13.82
CA MET A 126 -1.98 3.28 -12.55
C MET A 126 -2.88 4.21 -11.74
N VAL A 127 -3.09 3.87 -10.48
CA VAL A 127 -3.68 4.74 -9.45
C VAL A 127 -2.58 5.02 -8.43
N SER A 128 -2.29 6.28 -8.19
CA SER A 128 -1.19 6.70 -7.33
C SER A 128 -1.43 6.41 -5.85
N CYS A 129 -0.42 6.68 -5.04
CA CYS A 129 -0.35 6.34 -3.63
C CYS A 129 -0.70 7.52 -2.71
N PHE A 130 -0.60 7.27 -1.42
CA PHE A 130 -0.80 8.23 -0.32
C PHE A 130 0.04 9.51 -0.39
N LEU A 131 1.10 9.55 -1.24
CA LEU A 131 1.86 10.78 -1.48
C LEU A 131 1.12 11.78 -2.40
N THR A 132 -0.04 11.43 -2.93
CA THR A 132 -0.91 12.34 -3.67
C THR A 132 -1.44 13.43 -2.74
N PRO A 133 -1.21 14.72 -3.00
CA PRO A 133 -1.59 15.78 -2.07
C PRO A 133 -3.10 15.87 -1.84
N ASP A 134 -3.88 15.75 -2.90
CA ASP A 134 -5.34 15.77 -2.87
C ASP A 134 -5.91 15.13 -4.14
N THR A 135 -6.86 14.21 -4.00
CA THR A 135 -7.46 13.51 -5.14
C THR A 135 -8.44 14.38 -5.95
N GLU A 136 -9.02 15.42 -5.35
CA GLU A 136 -9.92 16.34 -6.06
C GLU A 136 -9.16 17.18 -7.09
N THR A 137 -8.01 17.72 -6.69
CA THR A 137 -7.22 18.65 -7.52
C THR A 137 -6.07 18.00 -8.29
N SER A 138 -5.59 16.84 -7.83
CA SER A 138 -4.45 16.15 -8.45
C SER A 138 -4.89 15.18 -9.55
N GLN A 139 -4.02 15.02 -10.55
CA GLN A 139 -4.10 13.92 -11.49
C GLN A 139 -3.43 12.70 -10.86
N TYR A 140 -4.22 11.83 -10.25
CA TYR A 140 -3.74 10.67 -9.49
C TYR A 140 -3.87 9.34 -10.25
N THR A 141 -4.33 9.39 -11.51
CA THR A 141 -4.51 8.18 -12.33
C THR A 141 -3.81 8.29 -13.67
N TYR A 142 -3.41 7.15 -14.23
CA TYR A 142 -3.06 6.98 -15.62
C TYR A 142 -3.82 5.77 -16.18
N PRO A 143 -4.51 5.91 -17.35
CA PRO A 143 -4.75 7.17 -18.09
C PRO A 143 -5.62 8.16 -17.29
N ALA A 144 -5.62 9.43 -17.70
CA ALA A 144 -6.31 10.49 -16.96
C ALA A 144 -7.83 10.23 -16.80
N GLY A 145 -8.47 9.64 -17.81
CA GLY A 145 -9.91 9.32 -17.78
C GLY A 145 -10.31 8.30 -16.70
N LEU A 146 -9.37 7.50 -16.18
CA LEU A 146 -9.65 6.55 -15.11
C LEU A 146 -10.09 7.25 -13.82
N LYS A 147 -9.70 8.51 -13.59
CA LYS A 147 -10.15 9.29 -12.43
C LYS A 147 -11.67 9.38 -12.37
N GLY A 148 -12.32 9.77 -13.48
CA GLY A 148 -13.78 9.88 -13.53
C GLY A 148 -14.50 8.55 -13.36
N GLU A 149 -13.91 7.46 -13.85
CA GLU A 149 -14.45 6.10 -13.65
C GLU A 149 -14.41 5.69 -12.17
N ILE A 150 -13.31 5.93 -11.48
CA ILE A 150 -13.16 5.67 -10.05
C ILE A 150 -14.13 6.55 -9.24
N GLU A 151 -14.22 7.83 -9.56
CA GLU A 151 -15.13 8.75 -8.87
C GLU A 151 -16.61 8.38 -9.07
N ALA A 152 -16.97 7.83 -10.23
CA ALA A 152 -18.32 7.31 -10.47
C ALA A 152 -18.60 6.03 -9.65
N LEU A 153 -17.57 5.20 -9.39
CA LEU A 153 -17.70 3.95 -8.65
C LEU A 153 -17.78 4.13 -7.14
N VAL A 154 -16.90 4.97 -6.57
CA VAL A 154 -16.71 5.09 -5.11
C VAL A 154 -16.89 6.51 -4.57
N GLY A 155 -17.28 7.46 -5.40
CA GLY A 155 -17.27 8.88 -5.05
C GLY A 155 -15.85 9.41 -4.92
N ARG A 156 -15.59 10.29 -3.98
CA ARG A 156 -14.24 10.76 -3.71
C ARG A 156 -13.34 9.59 -3.31
N TYR A 157 -12.28 9.37 -4.09
CA TYR A 157 -11.29 8.34 -3.78
C TYR A 157 -10.33 8.82 -2.69
N LEU A 158 -10.06 7.94 -1.72
CA LEU A 158 -9.18 8.23 -0.60
C LEU A 158 -7.84 7.50 -0.78
N VAL A 159 -6.78 8.27 -0.94
CA VAL A 159 -5.39 7.71 -1.01
C VAL A 159 -4.77 7.57 0.37
N ASP A 160 -5.24 8.36 1.34
CA ASP A 160 -4.81 8.36 2.74
C ASP A 160 -5.91 8.97 3.64
N VAL A 161 -5.85 8.67 4.93
CA VAL A 161 -6.68 9.30 5.96
C VAL A 161 -6.09 10.65 6.39
N ARG A 162 -6.96 11.57 6.79
CA ARG A 162 -6.52 12.90 7.23
C ARG A 162 -6.11 12.88 8.69
N ASN A 163 -4.98 13.55 9.01
CA ASN A 163 -4.55 13.76 10.39
C ASN A 163 -4.60 12.48 11.24
N PHE A 164 -3.96 11.40 10.80
CA PHE A 164 -3.98 10.11 11.49
C PHE A 164 -3.39 10.17 12.92
N ARG A 165 -2.60 11.20 13.24
CA ARG A 165 -2.14 11.51 14.61
C ARG A 165 -3.17 12.38 15.33
N THR A 166 -4.30 11.81 15.68
CA THR A 166 -5.44 12.47 16.33
C THR A 166 -5.87 11.68 17.55
N ASP A 167 -6.53 12.36 18.49
CA ASP A 167 -7.21 11.71 19.62
C ASP A 167 -8.66 11.33 19.29
N ASP A 168 -9.21 11.84 18.19
CA ASP A 168 -10.52 11.44 17.66
C ASP A 168 -10.38 10.07 16.95
N LYS A 169 -10.43 9.00 17.76
CA LYS A 169 -10.19 7.64 17.30
C LYS A 169 -11.36 7.04 16.54
N ASP A 170 -12.58 7.41 16.90
CA ASP A 170 -13.79 6.94 16.19
C ASP A 170 -13.78 7.44 14.74
N ARG A 171 -13.50 8.73 14.53
CA ARG A 171 -13.35 9.30 13.18
C ARG A 171 -12.22 8.63 12.42
N LEU A 172 -11.06 8.45 13.07
CA LEU A 172 -9.91 7.84 12.41
C LEU A 172 -10.19 6.41 11.96
N LEU A 173 -10.83 5.61 12.81
CA LEU A 173 -11.20 4.23 12.49
C LEU A 173 -12.15 4.19 11.29
N ALA A 174 -13.22 4.99 11.32
CA ALA A 174 -14.17 5.08 10.23
C ALA A 174 -13.52 5.53 8.91
N GLU A 175 -12.59 6.50 8.93
CA GLU A 175 -11.86 6.93 7.74
C GLU A 175 -10.91 5.85 7.18
N ILE A 176 -10.28 5.05 8.05
CA ILE A 176 -9.44 3.92 7.62
C ILE A 176 -10.30 2.87 6.93
N GLU A 177 -11.42 2.49 7.52
CA GLU A 177 -12.37 1.52 6.96
C GLU A 177 -12.93 1.99 5.61
N GLU A 178 -13.38 3.24 5.52
CA GLU A 178 -13.87 3.82 4.27
C GLU A 178 -12.80 3.83 3.17
N MET A 179 -11.57 4.20 3.51
CA MET A 179 -10.44 4.20 2.57
C MET A 179 -10.17 2.80 2.03
N THR A 180 -10.16 1.80 2.91
CA THR A 180 -9.94 0.41 2.57
C THR A 180 -11.06 -0.14 1.69
N GLU A 181 -12.32 0.04 2.07
CA GLU A 181 -13.48 -0.37 1.27
C GLU A 181 -13.42 0.21 -0.15
N LYS A 182 -13.19 1.51 -0.27
CA LYS A 182 -13.10 2.17 -1.58
C LYS A 182 -11.95 1.61 -2.42
N ARG A 183 -10.80 1.32 -1.81
CA ARG A 183 -9.65 0.76 -2.51
C ARG A 183 -9.90 -0.65 -3.02
N PHE A 184 -10.51 -1.51 -2.21
CA PHE A 184 -10.84 -2.87 -2.64
C PHE A 184 -11.92 -2.88 -3.71
N ARG A 185 -12.95 -2.05 -3.62
CA ARG A 185 -13.94 -1.88 -4.69
C ARG A 185 -13.31 -1.45 -6.02
N VAL A 186 -12.34 -0.54 -5.97
CA VAL A 186 -11.57 -0.14 -7.17
C VAL A 186 -10.69 -1.29 -7.66
N ALA A 187 -10.06 -2.04 -6.76
CA ALA A 187 -9.24 -3.20 -7.11
C ALA A 187 -10.07 -4.28 -7.84
N GLU A 188 -11.21 -4.66 -7.29
CA GLU A 188 -12.14 -5.63 -7.88
C GLU A 188 -12.61 -5.18 -9.27
N HIS A 189 -13.07 -3.92 -9.37
CA HIS A 189 -13.50 -3.36 -10.64
C HIS A 189 -12.39 -3.41 -11.70
N LEU A 190 -11.16 -3.07 -11.35
CA LEU A 190 -10.02 -3.11 -12.28
C LEU A 190 -9.62 -4.55 -12.64
N LEU A 191 -9.67 -5.48 -11.69
CA LEU A 191 -9.40 -6.91 -11.92
C LEU A 191 -10.36 -7.51 -12.95
N GLU A 192 -11.65 -7.12 -12.90
CA GLU A 192 -12.70 -7.65 -13.76
C GLU A 192 -12.73 -6.95 -15.13
N THR A 193 -12.47 -5.65 -15.17
CA THR A 193 -12.73 -4.83 -16.38
C THR A 193 -11.50 -4.54 -17.22
N ARG A 194 -10.30 -4.83 -16.73
CA ARG A 194 -9.05 -4.53 -17.44
C ARG A 194 -8.22 -5.79 -17.72
N PRO A 195 -7.54 -5.86 -18.87
CA PRO A 195 -6.53 -6.91 -19.08
C PRO A 195 -5.31 -6.62 -18.18
N TRP A 196 -4.76 -7.68 -17.58
CA TRP A 196 -3.55 -7.60 -16.78
C TRP A 196 -2.75 -8.89 -16.80
N ASP A 197 -1.44 -8.75 -16.77
CA ASP A 197 -0.46 -9.80 -16.50
C ASP A 197 0.19 -9.61 -15.15
N LEU A 198 0.27 -8.33 -14.68
CA LEU A 198 0.63 -7.97 -13.34
C LEU A 198 -0.46 -7.08 -12.74
N PHE A 199 -1.02 -7.51 -11.61
CA PHE A 199 -1.80 -6.66 -10.73
C PHE A 199 -1.00 -6.45 -9.45
N PHE A 200 -0.65 -5.20 -9.14
CA PHE A 200 0.12 -4.87 -7.95
C PHE A 200 -0.60 -3.78 -7.16
N MET A 201 -1.11 -4.13 -5.99
CA MET A 201 -1.71 -3.15 -5.07
C MET A 201 -1.00 -3.12 -3.73
N VAL A 202 -1.12 -1.96 -3.05
CA VAL A 202 -0.71 -1.80 -1.65
C VAL A 202 -1.85 -1.18 -0.86
N GLU A 203 -2.24 -1.87 0.20
CA GLU A 203 -3.17 -1.38 1.21
C GLU A 203 -2.41 -0.59 2.28
N MET A 204 -2.79 0.68 2.46
CA MET A 204 -2.17 1.60 3.40
C MET A 204 -2.91 1.64 4.75
N GLY A 205 -4.13 1.13 4.81
CA GLY A 205 -4.93 1.11 6.03
C GLY A 205 -4.28 0.30 7.14
N THR A 206 -3.52 -0.76 6.80
CA THR A 206 -2.71 -1.52 7.76
C THR A 206 -1.67 -0.65 8.47
N ASP A 207 -0.99 0.24 7.76
CA ASP A 207 -0.08 1.22 8.37
C ASP A 207 -0.84 2.20 9.28
N ARG A 208 -1.98 2.68 8.81
CA ARG A 208 -2.77 3.67 9.54
C ARG A 208 -3.40 3.12 10.81
N ILE A 209 -3.90 1.87 10.77
CA ILE A 209 -4.45 1.23 11.97
C ILE A 209 -3.35 0.98 13.02
N HIS A 210 -2.15 0.57 12.58
CA HIS A 210 -1.00 0.41 13.48
C HIS A 210 -0.61 1.74 14.13
N HIS A 211 -0.45 2.80 13.35
CA HIS A 211 -0.10 4.13 13.88
C HIS A 211 -1.18 4.72 14.79
N GLY A 212 -2.45 4.44 14.51
CA GLY A 212 -3.57 4.98 15.28
C GLY A 212 -3.91 4.21 16.55
N PHE A 213 -3.73 2.88 16.52
CA PHE A 213 -4.35 2.00 17.51
C PHE A 213 -3.39 1.05 18.23
N TRP A 214 -2.11 1.03 17.92
CA TRP A 214 -1.13 0.15 18.56
C TRP A 214 -1.19 0.18 20.09
N ARG A 215 -1.20 1.39 20.68
CA ARG A 215 -1.25 1.55 22.14
C ARG A 215 -2.50 0.97 22.81
N PHE A 216 -3.58 0.78 22.07
CA PHE A 216 -4.83 0.25 22.57
C PHE A 216 -4.92 -1.28 22.49
N THR A 217 -4.10 -1.89 21.62
CA THR A 217 -4.11 -3.32 21.34
C THR A 217 -2.96 -4.06 22.03
N ASP A 218 -1.77 -3.46 22.09
CA ASP A 218 -0.57 -4.07 22.66
C ASP A 218 -0.53 -3.87 24.18
N SER A 219 -0.76 -4.95 24.94
CA SER A 219 -0.75 -4.93 26.43
C SER A 219 0.60 -4.54 27.04
N GLU A 220 1.70 -4.65 26.29
CA GLU A 220 3.04 -4.25 26.74
C GLU A 220 3.34 -2.76 26.44
N HIS A 221 2.46 -2.09 25.70
CA HIS A 221 2.65 -0.69 25.42
C HIS A 221 2.46 0.18 26.68
N ARG A 222 3.40 1.09 26.96
CA ARG A 222 3.43 1.92 28.18
C ARG A 222 2.16 2.75 28.45
N LEU A 223 1.32 2.96 27.46
CA LEU A 223 0.06 3.72 27.53
C LEU A 223 -1.16 2.80 27.32
N TYR A 224 -0.99 1.49 27.44
CA TYR A 224 -2.10 0.56 27.34
C TYR A 224 -2.97 0.63 28.59
N GLU A 225 -4.28 0.58 28.37
CA GLU A 225 -5.30 0.51 29.40
C GLU A 225 -6.19 -0.71 29.12
N ALA A 226 -6.20 -1.68 30.02
CA ALA A 226 -6.99 -2.89 29.84
C ALA A 226 -8.49 -2.57 29.79
N GLY A 227 -9.22 -3.21 28.85
CA GLY A 227 -10.65 -3.00 28.69
C GLY A 227 -11.01 -1.67 27.98
N ASN A 228 -10.04 -1.05 27.31
CA ASN A 228 -10.33 0.11 26.46
C ASN A 228 -11.20 -0.27 25.26
N GLN A 229 -12.00 0.67 24.76
CA GLN A 229 -12.97 0.41 23.68
C GLN A 229 -12.36 0.04 22.33
N TYR A 230 -11.05 0.24 22.10
CA TYR A 230 -10.35 -0.05 20.85
C TYR A 230 -9.43 -1.26 20.93
N GLU A 231 -9.50 -2.05 21.98
CA GLU A 231 -8.62 -3.19 22.21
C GLU A 231 -8.62 -4.20 21.05
N GLN A 232 -9.77 -4.37 20.41
CA GLN A 232 -9.95 -5.27 19.27
C GLN A 232 -9.85 -4.59 17.89
N ALA A 233 -9.72 -3.27 17.82
CA ALA A 233 -9.83 -2.52 16.57
C ALA A 233 -8.85 -2.98 15.49
N MET A 234 -7.61 -3.28 15.85
CA MET A 234 -6.62 -3.79 14.89
C MET A 234 -6.98 -5.20 14.40
N LEU A 235 -7.36 -6.10 15.28
CA LEU A 235 -7.76 -7.46 14.91
C LEU A 235 -9.00 -7.46 14.01
N ASP A 236 -9.99 -6.66 14.35
CA ASP A 236 -11.23 -6.58 13.56
C ASP A 236 -10.97 -6.00 12.18
N TYR A 237 -10.06 -5.03 12.07
CA TYR A 237 -9.61 -4.51 10.78
C TYR A 237 -8.92 -5.62 9.94
N TYR A 238 -8.03 -6.42 10.54
CA TYR A 238 -7.39 -7.55 9.83
C TYR A 238 -8.39 -8.63 9.41
N ARG A 239 -9.40 -8.91 10.22
CA ARG A 239 -10.51 -9.81 9.85
C ARG A 239 -11.29 -9.30 8.65
N ALA A 240 -11.57 -7.99 8.61
CA ALA A 240 -12.21 -7.37 7.47
C ALA A 240 -11.37 -7.43 6.19
N LEU A 241 -10.03 -7.33 6.30
CA LEU A 241 -9.12 -7.51 5.17
C LEU A 241 -9.02 -8.95 4.69
N ASP A 242 -9.20 -9.93 5.57
CA ASP A 242 -9.09 -11.36 5.27
C ASP A 242 -10.36 -11.93 4.61
N ALA A 243 -11.52 -11.24 4.79
CA ALA A 243 -12.83 -11.64 4.28
C ALA A 243 -12.96 -11.43 2.76
#